data_359aba56c876637c25421bf14b31c53f
#
_entry.id   359aba56c876637c25421bf14b31c53f
#
_cell.length_a   1.000
_cell.length_b   1.000
_cell.length_c   1.000
_cell.angle_alpha   90.00
_cell.angle_beta   90.00
_cell.angle_gamma   90.00
#
_symmetry.space_group_name_H-M   'P 1'
#
loop_
_entity.id
_entity.type
_entity.pdbx_description
1 polymer ?
#
loop_
_entity_poly.entity_id
_entity_poly.type
_entity_poly.pdbx_seq_one_letter_code
_entity_poly.pdbx_strand_id
1 'polypeptide(L)'
;MKLIEGQLIHRRYRLDSRLAQGGMGEVWKGYDIQLGREVAIKALRSDVTNAEAKLRRLRAEAHNSANLAHPNIAALFEYYEHDGIGFLIMEYVSSKSLADLFHSKGAMDPIELLPILIQTARGLFVAHSHGVIHRDVKPANIMVSDTGEVKITDFGVSYSTGQGQITQDGMVVGTAQYISPEQAQGQQATPQSDIYSLGVVAYEGLAGHRPFTGTTPVDIAAAHVNNPVPPLPDSVDVQLREFVMSMLAKDPLDRPKDALVVSRTLARIERRLLDQ
;
A
#
# COMPACT_ATOMS: atom_id res chain seq x y z
N MET A 1 26.02 10.47 -2.59
CA MET A 1 26.16 10.18 -4.05
C MET A 1 24.85 10.54 -4.73
N LYS A 2 24.87 11.16 -5.92
CA LYS A 2 23.67 11.45 -6.72
C LYS A 2 23.48 10.27 -7.70
N LEU A 3 22.30 9.66 -7.69
CA LEU A 3 21.96 8.61 -8.65
C LEU A 3 21.65 9.26 -10.01
N ILE A 4 22.16 8.66 -11.08
CA ILE A 4 21.97 9.14 -12.45
C ILE A 4 21.59 7.98 -13.38
N GLU A 5 20.88 8.28 -14.46
CA GLU A 5 20.55 7.32 -15.52
C GLU A 5 21.81 6.72 -16.12
N GLY A 6 21.76 5.44 -16.45
CA GLY A 6 22.89 4.66 -16.96
C GLY A 6 23.87 4.16 -15.87
N GLN A 7 23.74 4.63 -14.63
CA GLN A 7 24.60 4.20 -13.52
C GLN A 7 24.37 2.72 -13.19
N LEU A 8 25.47 2.00 -12.92
CA LEU A 8 25.43 0.60 -12.52
C LEU A 8 25.53 0.50 -10.98
N ILE A 9 24.52 -0.07 -10.34
CA ILE A 9 24.48 -0.36 -8.90
C ILE A 9 24.91 -1.81 -8.70
N HIS A 10 25.76 -2.07 -7.69
CA HIS A 10 26.28 -3.41 -7.36
C HIS A 10 26.87 -4.15 -8.57
N ARG A 11 27.41 -3.43 -9.57
CA ARG A 11 27.93 -3.99 -10.84
C ARG A 11 26.95 -4.91 -11.59
N ARG A 12 25.65 -4.78 -11.29
CA ARG A 12 24.60 -5.65 -11.79
C ARG A 12 23.35 -4.93 -12.23
N TYR A 13 22.92 -3.90 -11.48
CA TYR A 13 21.64 -3.24 -11.74
C TYR A 13 21.86 -1.88 -12.39
N ARG A 14 21.48 -1.75 -13.65
CA ARG A 14 21.53 -0.47 -14.37
C ARG A 14 20.30 0.36 -14.03
N LEU A 15 20.46 1.62 -13.70
CA LEU A 15 19.38 2.60 -13.57
C LEU A 15 18.96 3.08 -14.95
N ASP A 16 17.73 2.83 -15.36
CA ASP A 16 17.24 3.22 -16.70
C ASP A 16 16.45 4.53 -16.66
N SER A 17 15.44 4.66 -15.81
CA SER A 17 14.66 5.88 -15.65
C SER A 17 14.14 6.03 -14.22
N ARG A 18 14.01 7.27 -13.76
CA ARG A 18 13.46 7.55 -12.43
C ARG A 18 11.93 7.56 -12.47
N LEU A 19 11.29 6.65 -11.71
CA LEU A 19 9.85 6.51 -11.61
C LEU A 19 9.24 7.49 -10.61
N ALA A 20 9.89 7.66 -9.44
CA ALA A 20 9.39 8.55 -8.40
C ALA A 20 10.55 9.13 -7.56
N GLN A 21 10.30 10.29 -6.96
CA GLN A 21 11.18 10.94 -5.99
C GLN A 21 10.34 11.52 -4.87
N GLY A 22 10.71 11.22 -3.62
CA GLY A 22 10.00 11.71 -2.43
C GLY A 22 10.94 11.89 -1.23
N GLY A 23 10.36 12.28 -0.10
CA GLY A 23 11.13 12.51 1.14
C GLY A 23 11.84 11.27 1.69
N MET A 24 11.44 10.07 1.27
CA MET A 24 12.06 8.81 1.69
C MET A 24 13.14 8.31 0.71
N GLY A 25 13.28 8.90 -0.47
CA GLY A 25 14.25 8.45 -1.47
C GLY A 25 13.75 8.52 -2.90
N GLU A 26 14.35 7.71 -3.75
CA GLU A 26 14.05 7.64 -5.17
C GLU A 26 13.67 6.20 -5.55
N VAL A 27 12.73 6.05 -6.47
CA VAL A 27 12.39 4.76 -7.10
C VAL A 27 12.78 4.85 -8.58
N TRP A 28 13.52 3.86 -9.04
CA TRP A 28 14.02 3.77 -10.40
C TRP A 28 13.50 2.51 -11.09
N LYS A 29 13.16 2.64 -12.36
CA LYS A 29 13.16 1.49 -13.26
C LYS A 29 14.61 1.18 -13.59
N GLY A 30 14.97 -0.09 -13.54
CA GLY A 30 16.32 -0.54 -13.86
C GLY A 30 16.30 -1.89 -14.54
N TYR A 31 17.50 -2.38 -14.84
CA TYR A 31 17.71 -3.64 -15.54
C TYR A 31 18.76 -4.48 -14.86
N ASP A 32 18.42 -5.71 -14.50
CA ASP A 32 19.34 -6.72 -14.00
C ASP A 32 20.10 -7.31 -15.20
N ILE A 33 21.33 -6.84 -15.43
CA ILE A 33 22.13 -7.25 -16.58
C ILE A 33 22.60 -8.70 -16.52
N GLN A 34 22.60 -9.34 -15.33
CA GLN A 34 22.98 -10.75 -15.17
C GLN A 34 21.83 -11.69 -15.49
N LEU A 35 20.59 -11.33 -15.09
CA LEU A 35 19.41 -12.17 -15.31
C LEU A 35 18.57 -11.74 -16.51
N GLY A 36 18.92 -10.63 -17.17
CA GLY A 36 18.23 -10.16 -18.36
C GLY A 36 16.78 -9.74 -18.11
N ARG A 37 16.49 -9.05 -16.99
CA ARG A 37 15.13 -8.67 -16.62
C ARG A 37 15.02 -7.25 -16.08
N GLU A 38 13.84 -6.65 -16.27
CA GLU A 38 13.52 -5.36 -15.65
C GLU A 38 13.31 -5.52 -14.12
N VAL A 39 13.72 -4.49 -13.37
CA VAL A 39 13.59 -4.42 -11.91
C VAL A 39 13.15 -3.02 -11.49
N ALA A 40 12.47 -2.93 -10.34
CA ALA A 40 12.27 -1.68 -9.62
C ALA A 40 13.36 -1.56 -8.54
N ILE A 41 14.00 -0.41 -8.47
CA ILE A 41 15.09 -0.14 -7.53
C ILE A 41 14.70 1.03 -6.66
N LYS A 42 14.41 0.75 -5.38
CA LYS A 42 14.10 1.77 -4.38
C LYS A 42 15.39 2.11 -3.64
N ALA A 43 15.84 3.36 -3.78
CA ALA A 43 17.05 3.86 -3.16
C ALA A 43 16.70 4.86 -2.05
N LEU A 44 17.08 4.54 -0.82
CA LEU A 44 16.90 5.41 0.34
C LEU A 44 18.23 6.04 0.71
N ARG A 45 18.28 7.39 0.67
CA ARG A 45 19.45 8.15 1.08
C ARG A 45 19.45 8.35 2.58
N SER A 46 20.61 8.17 3.16
CA SER A 46 20.91 8.61 4.52
C SER A 46 21.32 10.08 4.50
N ASP A 47 20.37 11.02 4.62
CA ASP A 47 20.76 12.38 4.99
C ASP A 47 21.19 12.40 6.47
N VAL A 48 22.18 13.21 6.78
CA VAL A 48 23.09 13.17 7.92
C VAL A 48 22.44 13.01 9.32
N THR A 49 21.17 13.31 9.51
CA THR A 49 20.54 13.38 10.84
C THR A 49 19.79 12.12 11.29
N ASN A 50 19.53 11.13 10.43
CA ASN A 50 18.84 9.87 10.80
C ASN A 50 19.16 8.67 9.88
N ALA A 51 20.36 8.66 9.31
CA ALA A 51 20.81 7.65 8.35
C ALA A 51 20.63 6.21 8.82
N GLU A 52 21.14 5.90 9.99
CA GLU A 52 21.11 4.55 10.56
C GLU A 52 19.68 4.09 10.86
N ALA A 53 18.80 4.99 11.30
CA ALA A 53 17.39 4.67 11.54
C ALA A 53 16.65 4.35 10.24
N LYS A 54 16.94 5.10 9.15
CA LYS A 54 16.36 4.83 7.82
C LYS A 54 16.84 3.51 7.24
N LEU A 55 18.15 3.21 7.35
CA LEU A 55 18.72 1.93 6.88
C LEU A 55 18.18 0.75 7.69
N ARG A 56 18.06 0.87 9.01
CA ARG A 56 17.43 -0.18 9.85
C ARG A 56 16.00 -0.47 9.41
N ARG A 57 15.22 0.55 9.03
CA ARG A 57 13.85 0.39 8.51
C ARG A 57 13.86 -0.38 7.20
N LEU A 58 14.76 -0.01 6.27
CA LEU A 58 14.87 -0.67 4.99
C LEU A 58 15.29 -2.15 5.13
N ARG A 59 16.22 -2.44 6.06
CA ARG A 59 16.58 -3.83 6.39
C ARG A 59 15.39 -4.62 6.93
N ALA A 60 14.58 -4.00 7.79
CA ALA A 60 13.38 -4.63 8.33
C ALA A 60 12.33 -4.88 7.23
N GLU A 61 12.13 -3.92 6.30
CA GLU A 61 11.29 -4.10 5.12
C GLU A 61 11.78 -5.27 4.27
N ALA A 62 13.09 -5.29 3.96
CA ALA A 62 13.69 -6.37 3.21
C ALA A 62 13.49 -7.73 3.89
N HIS A 63 13.73 -7.81 5.19
CA HIS A 63 13.55 -9.06 5.95
C HIS A 63 12.09 -9.54 5.94
N ASN A 64 11.13 -8.64 6.13
CA ASN A 64 9.71 -8.95 6.14
C ASN A 64 9.21 -9.39 4.75
N SER A 65 9.73 -8.75 3.69
CA SER A 65 9.30 -9.02 2.31
C SER A 65 10.00 -10.23 1.68
N ALA A 66 11.18 -10.62 2.18
CA ALA A 66 12.02 -11.67 1.57
C ALA A 66 11.34 -13.05 1.51
N ASN A 67 10.42 -13.33 2.41
CA ASN A 67 9.68 -14.60 2.49
C ASN A 67 8.28 -14.55 1.86
N LEU A 68 7.89 -13.41 1.29
CA LEU A 68 6.58 -13.25 0.66
C LEU A 68 6.65 -13.60 -0.83
N ALA A 69 6.14 -14.78 -1.18
CA ALA A 69 6.01 -15.23 -2.57
C ALA A 69 4.53 -15.44 -2.90
N HIS A 70 3.93 -14.52 -3.65
CA HIS A 70 2.53 -14.62 -4.08
C HIS A 70 2.31 -13.80 -5.36
N PRO A 71 1.47 -14.24 -6.32
CA PRO A 71 1.21 -13.48 -7.54
C PRO A 71 0.74 -12.04 -7.30
N ASN A 72 0.01 -11.79 -6.20
CA ASN A 72 -0.47 -10.45 -5.86
C ASN A 72 0.47 -9.66 -4.92
N ILE A 73 1.73 -10.06 -4.77
CA ILE A 73 2.76 -9.33 -4.02
C ILE A 73 3.96 -9.14 -4.94
N ALA A 74 4.45 -7.91 -5.05
CA ALA A 74 5.69 -7.64 -5.77
C ALA A 74 6.88 -8.29 -5.03
N ALA A 75 7.60 -9.16 -5.74
CA ALA A 75 8.69 -9.93 -5.14
C ALA A 75 9.88 -9.02 -4.81
N LEU A 76 10.46 -9.17 -3.62
CA LEU A 76 11.76 -8.62 -3.29
C LEU A 76 12.85 -9.60 -3.76
N PHE A 77 13.77 -9.12 -4.61
CA PHE A 77 14.85 -9.94 -5.15
C PHE A 77 16.13 -9.82 -4.37
N GLU A 78 16.49 -8.61 -3.93
CA GLU A 78 17.73 -8.34 -3.22
C GLU A 78 17.64 -7.07 -2.38
N TYR A 79 18.34 -7.07 -1.24
CA TYR A 79 18.66 -5.88 -0.47
C TYR A 79 20.16 -5.65 -0.49
N TYR A 80 20.58 -4.42 -0.71
CA TYR A 80 21.99 -4.06 -0.83
C TYR A 80 22.25 -2.68 -0.20
N GLU A 81 23.40 -2.51 0.47
CA GLU A 81 23.84 -1.23 1.01
C GLU A 81 25.20 -0.83 0.43
N HIS A 82 25.33 0.42 0.02
CA HIS A 82 26.57 0.98 -0.48
C HIS A 82 26.64 2.49 -0.24
N ASP A 83 27.76 2.98 0.28
CA ASP A 83 28.02 4.40 0.55
C ASP A 83 26.88 5.11 1.33
N GLY A 84 26.34 4.44 2.34
CA GLY A 84 25.26 4.98 3.16
C GLY A 84 23.89 5.06 2.44
N ILE A 85 23.75 4.43 1.28
CA ILE A 85 22.50 4.27 0.55
C ILE A 85 22.06 2.83 0.66
N GLY A 86 20.81 2.60 1.05
CA GLY A 86 20.17 1.29 0.98
C GLY A 86 19.36 1.15 -0.31
N PHE A 87 19.49 0.00 -0.95
CA PHE A 87 18.79 -0.34 -2.18
C PHE A 87 17.92 -1.58 -1.98
N LEU A 88 16.64 -1.48 -2.32
CA LEU A 88 15.75 -2.62 -2.48
C LEU A 88 15.58 -2.88 -3.97
N ILE A 89 15.90 -4.09 -4.40
CA ILE A 89 15.71 -4.55 -5.78
C ILE A 89 14.47 -5.43 -5.81
N MET A 90 13.47 -4.99 -6.53
CA MET A 90 12.15 -5.62 -6.52
C MET A 90 11.67 -5.92 -7.93
N GLU A 91 10.65 -6.73 -8.02
CA GLU A 91 9.91 -6.95 -9.25
C GLU A 91 9.41 -5.61 -9.82
N TYR A 92 9.76 -5.34 -11.08
CA TYR A 92 9.17 -4.25 -11.82
C TYR A 92 7.82 -4.69 -12.38
N VAL A 93 6.77 -3.99 -11.98
CA VAL A 93 5.43 -4.23 -12.50
C VAL A 93 5.15 -3.18 -13.57
N SER A 94 5.09 -3.60 -14.83
CA SER A 94 4.67 -2.71 -15.94
C SER A 94 3.17 -2.49 -15.85
N SER A 95 2.77 -1.42 -15.15
CA SER A 95 1.39 -1.21 -14.73
C SER A 95 1.14 0.24 -14.36
N LYS A 96 -0.12 0.58 -14.12
CA LYS A 96 -0.52 1.84 -13.48
C LYS A 96 -0.81 1.58 -12.00
N SER A 97 -0.61 2.58 -11.17
CA SER A 97 -1.12 2.49 -9.80
C SER A 97 -2.65 2.65 -9.80
N LEU A 98 -3.31 2.06 -8.80
CA LEU A 98 -4.74 2.29 -8.60
C LEU A 98 -5.04 3.79 -8.35
N ALA A 99 -4.06 4.54 -7.83
CA ALA A 99 -4.18 6.00 -7.68
C ALA A 99 -4.27 6.70 -9.06
N ASP A 100 -3.49 6.27 -10.05
CA ASP A 100 -3.58 6.81 -11.43
C ASP A 100 -4.93 6.47 -12.06
N LEU A 101 -5.46 5.26 -11.79
CA LEU A 101 -6.79 4.86 -12.24
C LEU A 101 -7.89 5.73 -11.60
N PHE A 102 -7.84 5.97 -10.29
CA PHE A 102 -8.78 6.85 -9.59
C PHE A 102 -8.69 8.29 -10.10
N HIS A 103 -7.47 8.78 -10.34
CA HIS A 103 -7.29 10.12 -10.88
C HIS A 103 -7.90 10.27 -12.29
N SER A 104 -7.76 9.25 -13.13
CA SER A 104 -8.24 9.29 -14.51
C SER A 104 -9.73 9.01 -14.68
N LYS A 105 -10.32 8.16 -13.83
CA LYS A 105 -11.71 7.67 -13.96
C LYS A 105 -12.65 8.33 -12.94
N GLY A 106 -12.16 8.83 -11.81
CA GLY A 106 -13.00 9.19 -10.66
C GLY A 106 -13.58 7.94 -10.01
N ALA A 107 -14.90 7.92 -9.80
CA ALA A 107 -15.59 6.71 -9.37
C ALA A 107 -15.49 5.60 -10.42
N MET A 108 -15.23 4.39 -9.97
CA MET A 108 -15.11 3.21 -10.83
C MET A 108 -16.37 2.35 -10.76
N ASP A 109 -16.69 1.69 -11.89
CA ASP A 109 -17.70 0.66 -11.90
C ASP A 109 -17.32 -0.47 -10.93
N PRO A 110 -18.24 -0.98 -10.09
CA PRO A 110 -17.99 -2.10 -9.20
C PRO A 110 -17.37 -3.32 -9.91
N ILE A 111 -17.79 -3.62 -11.13
CA ILE A 111 -17.27 -4.76 -11.92
C ILE A 111 -15.78 -4.57 -12.28
N GLU A 112 -15.32 -3.33 -12.47
CA GLU A 112 -13.90 -3.04 -12.70
C GLU A 112 -13.09 -3.01 -11.39
N LEU A 113 -13.69 -2.52 -10.29
CA LEU A 113 -12.99 -2.33 -9.02
C LEU A 113 -12.87 -3.63 -8.21
N LEU A 114 -13.91 -4.47 -8.19
CA LEU A 114 -13.96 -5.68 -7.36
C LEU A 114 -12.81 -6.66 -7.64
N PRO A 115 -12.44 -6.98 -8.90
CA PRO A 115 -11.29 -7.84 -9.17
C PRO A 115 -9.98 -7.32 -8.56
N ILE A 116 -9.81 -5.99 -8.49
CA ILE A 116 -8.62 -5.35 -7.91
C ILE A 116 -8.61 -5.55 -6.40
N LEU A 117 -9.73 -5.26 -5.73
CA LEU A 117 -9.86 -5.41 -4.28
C LEU A 117 -9.72 -6.88 -3.84
N ILE A 118 -10.27 -7.82 -4.61
CA ILE A 118 -10.20 -9.26 -4.35
C ILE A 118 -8.74 -9.74 -4.39
N GLN A 119 -8.00 -9.35 -5.41
CA GLN A 119 -6.59 -9.72 -5.56
C GLN A 119 -5.73 -9.06 -4.48
N THR A 120 -5.99 -7.79 -4.16
CA THR A 120 -5.32 -7.09 -3.06
C THR A 120 -5.56 -7.80 -1.72
N ALA A 121 -6.81 -8.16 -1.42
CA ALA A 121 -7.13 -8.90 -0.19
C ALA A 121 -6.44 -10.27 -0.13
N ARG A 122 -6.26 -10.98 -1.27
CA ARG A 122 -5.50 -12.25 -1.33
C ARG A 122 -4.03 -12.03 -0.98
N GLY A 123 -3.40 -11.01 -1.54
CA GLY A 123 -2.01 -10.66 -1.22
C GLY A 123 -1.85 -10.30 0.25
N LEU A 124 -2.73 -9.47 0.81
CA LEU A 124 -2.73 -9.14 2.23
C LEU A 124 -2.89 -10.37 3.12
N PHE A 125 -3.79 -11.28 2.77
CA PHE A 125 -3.97 -12.52 3.55
C PHE A 125 -2.70 -13.34 3.61
N VAL A 126 -1.97 -13.48 2.50
CA VAL A 126 -0.69 -14.21 2.49
C VAL A 126 0.34 -13.50 3.34
N ALA A 127 0.47 -12.19 3.24
CA ALA A 127 1.39 -11.43 4.09
C ALA A 127 1.05 -11.60 5.58
N HIS A 128 -0.22 -11.47 5.96
CA HIS A 128 -0.69 -11.65 7.34
C HIS A 128 -0.40 -13.06 7.87
N SER A 129 -0.56 -14.09 7.04
CA SER A 129 -0.25 -15.48 7.43
C SER A 129 1.24 -15.73 7.72
N HIS A 130 2.12 -14.88 7.17
CA HIS A 130 3.56 -14.86 7.47
C HIS A 130 3.94 -13.85 8.58
N GLY A 131 2.95 -13.28 9.29
CA GLY A 131 3.17 -12.30 10.35
C GLY A 131 3.55 -10.91 9.85
N VAL A 132 3.41 -10.63 8.54
CA VAL A 132 3.73 -9.34 7.94
C VAL A 132 2.45 -8.51 7.78
N ILE A 133 2.42 -7.33 8.37
CA ILE A 133 1.36 -6.34 8.23
C ILE A 133 1.86 -5.24 7.30
N HIS A 134 1.04 -4.84 6.34
CA HIS A 134 1.44 -3.85 5.32
C HIS A 134 1.56 -2.44 5.90
N ARG A 135 0.59 -2.01 6.72
CA ARG A 135 0.54 -0.73 7.46
C ARG A 135 0.34 0.53 6.62
N ASP A 136 0.46 0.46 5.30
CA ASP A 136 0.30 1.60 4.37
C ASP A 136 -0.45 1.16 3.10
N VAL A 137 -1.57 0.44 3.28
CA VAL A 137 -2.44 0.06 2.15
C VAL A 137 -3.12 1.31 1.61
N LYS A 138 -2.81 1.63 0.35
CA LYS A 138 -3.35 2.80 -0.36
C LYS A 138 -3.29 2.59 -1.87
N PRO A 139 -4.04 3.35 -2.68
CA PRO A 139 -4.08 3.18 -4.13
C PRO A 139 -2.71 3.28 -4.81
N ALA A 140 -1.79 4.10 -4.29
CA ALA A 140 -0.45 4.25 -4.83
C ALA A 140 0.43 3.00 -4.70
N ASN A 141 0.11 2.10 -3.74
CA ASN A 141 0.84 0.86 -3.47
C ASN A 141 0.13 -0.38 -4.07
N ILE A 142 -0.93 -0.18 -4.85
CA ILE A 142 -1.67 -1.24 -5.56
C ILE A 142 -1.45 -1.03 -7.06
N MET A 143 -0.65 -1.90 -7.66
CA MET A 143 -0.29 -1.85 -9.06
C MET A 143 -1.21 -2.74 -9.88
N VAL A 144 -1.77 -2.20 -10.97
CA VAL A 144 -2.74 -2.89 -11.83
C VAL A 144 -2.18 -2.94 -13.24
N SER A 145 -1.91 -4.14 -13.75
CA SER A 145 -1.44 -4.34 -15.13
C SER A 145 -2.58 -4.16 -16.15
N ASP A 146 -2.22 -3.99 -17.41
CA ASP A 146 -3.20 -3.90 -18.51
C ASP A 146 -3.99 -5.23 -18.69
N THR A 147 -3.49 -6.35 -18.15
CA THR A 147 -4.18 -7.65 -18.14
C THR A 147 -5.09 -7.86 -16.91
N GLY A 148 -5.16 -6.87 -16.00
CA GLY A 148 -5.95 -6.96 -14.76
C GLY A 148 -5.26 -7.70 -13.62
N GLU A 149 -3.97 -8.04 -13.76
CA GLU A 149 -3.19 -8.58 -12.64
C GLU A 149 -2.87 -7.48 -11.64
N VAL A 150 -3.00 -7.80 -10.35
CA VAL A 150 -2.75 -6.85 -9.27
C VAL A 150 -1.57 -7.29 -8.43
N LYS A 151 -0.67 -6.36 -8.15
CA LYS A 151 0.44 -6.56 -7.20
C LYS A 151 0.49 -5.45 -6.17
N ILE A 152 0.65 -5.85 -4.91
CA ILE A 152 0.88 -4.93 -3.80
C ILE A 152 2.38 -4.69 -3.69
N THR A 153 2.77 -3.43 -3.51
CA THR A 153 4.16 -2.98 -3.34
C THR A 153 4.36 -2.33 -1.98
N ASP A 154 5.61 -2.08 -1.61
CA ASP A 154 5.99 -1.32 -0.40
C ASP A 154 5.52 -1.92 0.93
N PHE A 155 5.69 -3.24 1.12
CA PHE A 155 5.41 -3.92 2.38
C PHE A 155 6.37 -3.45 3.49
N GLY A 156 5.82 -2.96 4.59
CA GLY A 156 6.56 -2.80 5.84
C GLY A 156 7.41 -1.53 6.00
N VAL A 157 7.32 -0.54 5.10
CA VAL A 157 8.09 0.73 5.20
C VAL A 157 7.64 1.58 6.39
N SER A 158 6.45 1.35 6.90
CA SER A 158 5.86 2.14 7.96
C SER A 158 6.11 1.52 9.32
N TYR A 159 7.13 2.03 10.03
CA TYR A 159 7.29 1.95 11.48
C TYR A 159 7.31 0.57 12.16
N SER A 160 8.48 -0.05 12.26
CA SER A 160 8.78 -0.94 13.39
C SER A 160 9.03 -0.09 14.63
N THR A 161 8.30 -0.44 15.70
CA THR A 161 8.47 -0.06 17.11
C THR A 161 8.05 1.35 17.56
N GLY A 162 6.92 1.43 18.23
CA GLY A 162 6.72 2.25 19.43
C GLY A 162 6.52 3.76 19.30
N GLN A 163 6.49 4.29 18.09
CA GLN A 163 6.09 5.69 17.90
C GLN A 163 4.93 5.74 16.90
N GLY A 164 3.79 6.22 17.36
CA GLY A 164 2.62 6.48 16.53
C GLY A 164 3.00 7.31 15.30
N GLN A 165 2.20 7.23 14.27
CA GLN A 165 2.38 8.06 13.06
C GLN A 165 2.32 9.57 13.35
N ILE A 166 1.90 9.94 14.57
CA ILE A 166 1.95 11.31 15.10
C ILE A 166 3.23 11.42 15.93
N THR A 167 4.17 12.25 15.47
CA THR A 167 5.37 12.59 16.25
C THR A 167 4.98 13.43 17.48
N GLN A 168 5.87 13.52 18.50
CA GLN A 168 5.66 14.38 19.69
C GLN A 168 5.38 15.84 19.29
N ASP A 169 5.77 16.24 18.09
CA ASP A 169 5.52 17.59 17.52
C ASP A 169 4.19 17.66 16.73
N GLY A 170 3.31 16.64 16.82
CA GLY A 170 2.01 16.64 16.12
C GLY A 170 2.09 16.42 14.61
N MET A 171 3.25 16.04 14.06
CA MET A 171 3.37 15.74 12.64
C MET A 171 3.00 14.29 12.36
N VAL A 172 1.99 14.10 11.50
CA VAL A 172 1.66 12.79 10.92
C VAL A 172 2.69 12.47 9.85
N VAL A 173 3.52 11.45 10.09
CA VAL A 173 4.51 11.01 9.10
C VAL A 173 3.85 9.95 8.22
N GLY A 174 3.55 10.29 6.98
CA GLY A 174 2.91 9.41 6.01
C GLY A 174 1.55 9.92 5.52
N THR A 175 0.84 9.09 4.78
CA THR A 175 -0.44 9.45 4.17
C THR A 175 -1.57 9.19 5.19
N ALA A 176 -2.02 10.22 5.92
CA ALA A 176 -3.14 10.12 6.87
C ALA A 176 -4.47 9.67 6.24
N GLN A 177 -4.55 9.74 4.92
CA GLN A 177 -5.79 9.56 4.14
C GLN A 177 -6.39 8.16 4.19
N TYR A 178 -5.59 7.14 4.51
CA TYR A 178 -6.00 5.72 4.55
C TYR A 178 -5.68 5.07 5.89
N ILE A 179 -5.33 5.87 6.90
CA ILE A 179 -4.90 5.41 8.21
C ILE A 179 -6.07 4.77 8.97
N SER A 180 -5.83 3.67 9.66
CA SER A 180 -6.83 3.10 10.55
C SER A 180 -6.95 3.89 11.86
N PRO A 181 -8.13 3.86 12.53
CA PRO A 181 -8.32 4.57 13.80
C PRO A 181 -7.27 4.23 14.85
N GLU A 182 -6.94 2.97 15.02
CA GLU A 182 -5.94 2.50 15.98
C GLU A 182 -4.53 3.02 15.64
N GLN A 183 -4.16 3.07 14.35
CA GLN A 183 -2.88 3.65 13.93
C GLN A 183 -2.86 5.18 14.18
N ALA A 184 -3.96 5.87 13.91
CA ALA A 184 -4.10 7.31 14.18
C ALA A 184 -3.98 7.63 15.68
N GLN A 185 -4.38 6.69 16.55
CA GLN A 185 -4.21 6.78 18.00
C GLN A 185 -2.82 6.33 18.51
N GLY A 186 -1.91 5.98 17.59
CA GLY A 186 -0.56 5.52 17.95
C GLY A 186 -0.50 4.08 18.46
N GLN A 187 -1.56 3.31 18.29
CA GLN A 187 -1.60 1.89 18.65
C GLN A 187 -0.87 1.04 17.59
N GLN A 188 -0.55 -0.18 17.97
CA GLN A 188 0.09 -1.13 17.05
C GLN A 188 -0.86 -1.53 15.92
N ALA A 189 -0.38 -1.45 14.67
CA ALA A 189 -1.12 -1.94 13.53
C ALA A 189 -1.31 -3.47 13.59
N THR A 190 -2.47 -3.92 13.14
CA THR A 190 -2.86 -5.34 13.07
C THR A 190 -3.32 -5.69 11.65
N PRO A 191 -3.57 -6.96 11.31
CA PRO A 191 -4.22 -7.33 10.06
C PRO A 191 -5.53 -6.56 9.79
N GLN A 192 -6.29 -6.24 10.84
CA GLN A 192 -7.52 -5.45 10.76
C GLN A 192 -7.27 -4.00 10.36
N SER A 193 -6.07 -3.46 10.64
CA SER A 193 -5.68 -2.12 10.17
C SER A 193 -5.57 -2.08 8.64
N ASP A 194 -4.97 -3.10 8.03
CA ASP A 194 -4.89 -3.22 6.57
C ASP A 194 -6.27 -3.42 5.93
N ILE A 195 -7.17 -4.16 6.61
CA ILE A 195 -8.57 -4.32 6.16
C ILE A 195 -9.32 -2.98 6.16
N TYR A 196 -9.13 -2.17 7.21
CA TYR A 196 -9.71 -0.81 7.26
C TYR A 196 -9.19 0.06 6.12
N SER A 197 -7.87 0.09 5.92
CA SER A 197 -7.24 0.86 4.85
C SER A 197 -7.72 0.40 3.46
N LEU A 198 -7.89 -0.92 3.24
CA LEU A 198 -8.50 -1.46 2.02
C LEU A 198 -9.98 -1.05 1.90
N GLY A 199 -10.70 -0.95 3.00
CA GLY A 199 -12.06 -0.39 3.06
C GLY A 199 -12.11 1.07 2.61
N VAL A 200 -11.12 1.89 3.01
CA VAL A 200 -10.99 3.29 2.54
C VAL A 200 -10.72 3.34 1.03
N VAL A 201 -9.85 2.46 0.53
CA VAL A 201 -9.58 2.32 -0.91
C VAL A 201 -10.85 1.92 -1.67
N ALA A 202 -11.62 0.96 -1.15
CA ALA A 202 -12.89 0.54 -1.75
C ALA A 202 -13.91 1.67 -1.76
N TYR A 203 -14.03 2.41 -0.65
CA TYR A 203 -14.91 3.57 -0.55
C TYR A 203 -14.55 4.62 -1.60
N GLU A 204 -13.26 5.01 -1.69
CA GLU A 204 -12.81 6.01 -2.66
C GLU A 204 -13.07 5.58 -4.10
N GLY A 205 -12.80 4.32 -4.44
CA GLY A 205 -13.04 3.79 -5.78
C GLY A 205 -14.54 3.79 -6.15
N LEU A 206 -15.44 3.52 -5.20
CA LEU A 206 -16.88 3.49 -5.43
C LEU A 206 -17.52 4.89 -5.41
N ALA A 207 -17.06 5.77 -4.51
CA ALA A 207 -17.63 7.10 -4.33
C ALA A 207 -16.95 8.17 -5.20
N GLY A 208 -15.74 7.91 -5.73
CA GLY A 208 -14.93 8.91 -6.44
C GLY A 208 -14.23 9.91 -5.50
N HIS A 209 -14.39 9.76 -4.21
CA HIS A 209 -13.75 10.59 -3.19
C HIS A 209 -13.53 9.79 -1.89
N ARG A 210 -12.60 10.21 -1.07
CA ARG A 210 -12.32 9.59 0.22
C ARG A 210 -13.41 9.90 1.25
N PRO A 211 -13.60 9.00 2.26
CA PRO A 211 -14.60 9.22 3.31
C PRO A 211 -14.29 10.44 4.19
N PHE A 212 -12.99 10.73 4.37
CA PHE A 212 -12.54 11.85 5.19
C PHE A 212 -11.51 12.69 4.44
N THR A 213 -11.68 14.00 4.55
CA THR A 213 -10.77 15.04 4.04
C THR A 213 -10.55 16.09 5.13
N GLY A 214 -9.47 16.83 5.04
CA GLY A 214 -9.14 17.87 6.02
C GLY A 214 -8.06 18.79 5.49
N THR A 215 -7.84 19.91 6.18
CA THR A 215 -6.82 20.90 5.83
C THR A 215 -5.43 20.45 6.22
N THR A 216 -5.32 19.61 7.26
CA THR A 216 -4.06 19.04 7.73
C THR A 216 -4.12 17.53 7.82
N PRO A 217 -2.98 16.82 7.77
CA PRO A 217 -2.95 15.38 8.03
C PRO A 217 -3.52 14.99 9.41
N VAL A 218 -3.38 15.87 10.40
CA VAL A 218 -3.92 15.66 11.76
C VAL A 218 -5.44 15.71 11.76
N ASP A 219 -6.06 16.65 11.02
CA ASP A 219 -7.52 16.72 10.89
C ASP A 219 -8.08 15.45 10.26
N ILE A 220 -7.40 14.92 9.23
CA ILE A 220 -7.80 13.69 8.56
C ILE A 220 -7.69 12.49 9.52
N ALA A 221 -6.57 12.37 10.25
CA ALA A 221 -6.37 11.31 11.23
C ALA A 221 -7.42 11.37 12.35
N ALA A 222 -7.73 12.56 12.87
CA ALA A 222 -8.79 12.77 13.86
C ALA A 222 -10.17 12.38 13.32
N ALA A 223 -10.46 12.64 12.04
CA ALA A 223 -11.71 12.23 11.40
C ALA A 223 -11.83 10.71 11.29
N HIS A 224 -10.74 10.00 10.97
CA HIS A 224 -10.73 8.53 10.97
C HIS A 224 -11.05 7.94 12.35
N VAL A 225 -10.66 8.61 13.43
CA VAL A 225 -10.97 8.18 14.81
C VAL A 225 -12.39 8.53 15.20
N ASN A 226 -12.81 9.79 15.00
CA ASN A 226 -13.97 10.34 15.70
C ASN A 226 -15.22 10.47 14.84
N ASN A 227 -15.09 10.65 13.52
CA ASN A 227 -16.24 10.96 12.68
C ASN A 227 -16.89 9.68 12.17
N PRO A 228 -18.23 9.63 12.08
CA PRO A 228 -18.90 8.53 11.39
C PRO A 228 -18.49 8.52 9.91
N VAL A 229 -18.38 7.31 9.35
CA VAL A 229 -18.10 7.16 7.91
C VAL A 229 -19.36 7.58 7.15
N PRO A 230 -19.26 8.52 6.18
CA PRO A 230 -20.41 8.88 5.34
C PRO A 230 -20.94 7.66 4.57
N PRO A 231 -22.22 7.54 4.31
CA PRO A 231 -22.76 6.44 3.51
C PRO A 231 -22.22 6.48 2.08
N LEU A 232 -22.00 5.31 1.48
CA LEU A 232 -21.73 5.19 0.05
C LEU A 232 -22.96 5.60 -0.78
N PRO A 233 -22.81 6.08 -2.03
CA PRO A 233 -23.90 6.44 -2.90
C PRO A 233 -24.92 5.30 -3.09
N ASP A 234 -26.20 5.65 -3.20
CA ASP A 234 -27.29 4.67 -3.40
C ASP A 234 -27.21 3.94 -4.75
N SER A 235 -26.45 4.45 -5.70
CA SER A 235 -26.14 3.80 -6.97
C SER A 235 -25.26 2.54 -6.80
N VAL A 236 -24.53 2.43 -5.69
CA VAL A 236 -23.74 1.24 -5.39
C VAL A 236 -24.64 0.16 -4.80
N ASP A 237 -24.45 -1.08 -5.23
CA ASP A 237 -25.20 -2.24 -4.74
C ASP A 237 -25.25 -2.30 -3.21
N VAL A 238 -26.38 -2.63 -2.64
CA VAL A 238 -26.62 -2.59 -1.18
C VAL A 238 -25.69 -3.54 -0.41
N GLN A 239 -25.47 -4.77 -0.92
CA GLN A 239 -24.60 -5.74 -0.23
C GLN A 239 -23.13 -5.29 -0.30
N LEU A 240 -22.73 -4.68 -1.40
CA LEU A 240 -21.38 -4.11 -1.53
C LEU A 240 -21.19 -2.93 -0.57
N ARG A 241 -22.19 -2.02 -0.49
CA ARG A 241 -22.15 -0.90 0.47
C ARG A 241 -22.00 -1.39 1.91
N GLU A 242 -22.89 -2.29 2.34
CA GLU A 242 -22.87 -2.84 3.70
C GLU A 242 -21.55 -3.51 4.03
N PHE A 243 -20.99 -4.27 3.09
CA PHE A 243 -19.74 -4.96 3.31
C PHE A 243 -18.57 -3.99 3.39
N VAL A 244 -18.45 -3.00 2.51
CA VAL A 244 -17.41 -1.96 2.59
C VAL A 244 -17.54 -1.17 3.90
N MET A 245 -18.76 -0.82 4.31
CA MET A 245 -18.97 -0.14 5.59
C MET A 245 -18.55 -0.99 6.79
N SER A 246 -18.72 -2.32 6.74
CA SER A 246 -18.19 -3.21 7.80
C SER A 246 -16.67 -3.22 7.87
N MET A 247 -15.97 -3.11 6.73
CA MET A 247 -14.51 -2.96 6.72
C MET A 247 -14.05 -1.66 7.39
N LEU A 248 -14.89 -0.62 7.35
CA LEU A 248 -14.65 0.71 7.91
C LEU A 248 -15.13 0.88 9.36
N ALA A 249 -15.51 -0.21 10.04
CA ALA A 249 -15.86 -0.17 11.45
C ALA A 249 -14.69 0.39 12.28
N LYS A 250 -15.03 1.24 13.26
CA LYS A 250 -14.00 1.89 14.10
C LYS A 250 -13.28 0.89 15.00
N ASP A 251 -14.05 0.00 15.64
CA ASP A 251 -13.50 -1.11 16.41
C ASP A 251 -12.95 -2.17 15.44
N PRO A 252 -11.67 -2.56 15.54
CA PRO A 252 -11.11 -3.65 14.75
C PRO A 252 -11.84 -4.98 14.88
N LEU A 253 -12.52 -5.24 16.02
CA LEU A 253 -13.26 -6.47 16.27
C LEU A 253 -14.57 -6.56 15.47
N ASP A 254 -15.12 -5.42 15.06
CA ASP A 254 -16.34 -5.34 14.25
C ASP A 254 -16.04 -5.47 12.74
N ARG A 255 -14.77 -5.51 12.35
CA ARG A 255 -14.34 -5.69 10.96
C ARG A 255 -14.34 -7.17 10.56
N PRO A 256 -14.30 -7.48 9.25
CA PRO A 256 -14.09 -8.84 8.78
C PRO A 256 -12.88 -9.50 9.46
N LYS A 257 -13.02 -10.77 9.85
CA LYS A 257 -12.05 -11.50 10.66
C LYS A 257 -10.63 -11.50 10.08
N ASP A 258 -10.52 -11.63 8.76
CA ASP A 258 -9.25 -11.67 8.03
C ASP A 258 -9.43 -11.27 6.56
N ALA A 259 -8.33 -11.01 5.86
CA ALA A 259 -8.35 -10.61 4.47
C ALA A 259 -8.84 -11.73 3.50
N LEU A 260 -8.83 -12.98 3.91
CA LEU A 260 -9.41 -14.08 3.13
C LEU A 260 -10.94 -13.99 3.12
N VAL A 261 -11.53 -13.66 4.28
CA VAL A 261 -12.99 -13.39 4.38
C VAL A 261 -13.34 -12.20 3.47
N VAL A 262 -12.53 -11.15 3.48
CA VAL A 262 -12.72 -9.99 2.58
C VAL A 262 -12.71 -10.44 1.12
N SER A 263 -11.66 -11.13 0.67
CA SER A 263 -11.54 -11.61 -0.71
C SER A 263 -12.72 -12.50 -1.13
N ARG A 264 -13.12 -13.45 -0.29
CA ARG A 264 -14.23 -14.39 -0.60
C ARG A 264 -15.58 -13.68 -0.66
N THR A 265 -15.82 -12.73 0.23
CA THR A 265 -17.10 -11.98 0.25
C THR A 265 -17.21 -11.07 -0.97
N LEU A 266 -16.14 -10.34 -1.31
CA LEU A 266 -16.11 -9.50 -2.52
C LEU A 266 -16.27 -10.35 -3.80
N ALA A 267 -15.63 -11.52 -3.90
CA ALA A 267 -15.77 -12.41 -5.03
C ALA A 267 -17.21 -12.99 -5.18
N ARG A 268 -17.91 -13.20 -4.07
CA ARG A 268 -19.33 -13.61 -4.10
C ARG A 268 -20.23 -12.48 -4.58
N ILE A 269 -19.97 -11.25 -4.13
CA ILE A 269 -20.70 -10.05 -4.57
C ILE A 269 -20.47 -9.81 -6.06
N GLU A 270 -19.20 -9.86 -6.51
CA GLU A 270 -18.83 -9.71 -7.92
C GLU A 270 -19.60 -10.69 -8.82
N ARG A 271 -19.57 -11.98 -8.47
CA ARG A 271 -20.30 -13.01 -9.25
C ARG A 271 -21.77 -12.72 -9.36
N ARG A 272 -22.41 -12.32 -8.25
CA ARG A 272 -23.82 -11.97 -8.25
C ARG A 272 -24.12 -10.75 -9.13
N LEU A 273 -23.24 -9.74 -9.15
CA LEU A 273 -23.41 -8.55 -9.99
C LEU A 273 -23.21 -8.86 -11.47
N LEU A 274 -22.35 -9.84 -11.80
CA LEU A 274 -22.16 -10.28 -13.18
C LEU A 274 -23.34 -11.13 -13.71
N ASP A 275 -24.13 -11.73 -12.82
CA ASP A 275 -25.28 -12.56 -13.15
C ASP A 275 -26.59 -11.72 -13.29
N GLN A 276 -26.55 -10.41 -13.06
CA GLN A 276 -27.67 -9.46 -13.20
C GLN A 276 -27.72 -8.83 -14.58
#